data_c184dcd7c01dc88cb01b54a3c95ff309
#
_entry.id   c184dcd7c01dc88cb01b54a3c95ff309
#
_cell.length_a   1.000
_cell.length_b   1.000
_cell.length_c   1.000
_cell.angle_alpha   90.00
_cell.angle_beta   90.00
_cell.angle_gamma   90.00
#
_symmetry.space_group_name_H-M   'P 1'
#
loop_
_entity.id
_entity.type
_entity.pdbx_description
1 polymer ?
#
loop_
_entity_poly.entity_id
_entity_poly.type
_entity_poly.pdbx_seq_one_letter_code
_entity_poly.pdbx_strand_id
1 'polypeptide(L)'
;MMNKRVYGVLGISSIMANWNADFTGYPKSTSEGKIFGSDKAFKYPMKKMWEQQGEKVLYIKSLHFENKTGSLVPRSLKERYEFIFGVKDLKDCKEPKEVIKNLFQAIDVKNFGATFAEEKNNISITGAVQFGQGMNYYEESEAQEQQILSPFRDSKVEDAKNSTLGTKIVSDEAHYFYPFSVNPLAYKEYVELGVTEGCTEEDYEIFKKTSLVAATSYATNAKEGCENEFGLFVETAPDCYLPNLTSMIRFEKEEDKNKISVLCGSLLNEMKEQIEKVEIYYNPSTTAIETDIEGVKYYHIFTQKEV
;
A
#
# COMPACT_ATOMS: atom_id res chain seq x y z
N MET A 1 -17.21 -11.99 10.98
CA MET A 1 -16.81 -10.59 10.76
C MET A 1 -16.06 -10.08 11.98
N MET A 2 -14.93 -9.42 11.82
CA MET A 2 -14.16 -8.78 12.88
C MET A 2 -15.01 -7.74 13.62
N ASN A 3 -14.88 -7.64 14.93
CA ASN A 3 -15.66 -6.73 15.79
C ASN A 3 -14.76 -5.69 16.47
N LYS A 4 -13.85 -5.10 15.72
CA LYS A 4 -12.98 -4.01 16.19
C LYS A 4 -12.63 -3.11 15.02
N ARG A 5 -12.28 -1.85 15.28
CA ARG A 5 -11.64 -0.96 14.32
C ARG A 5 -10.14 -0.95 14.55
N VAL A 6 -9.40 -0.56 13.54
CA VAL A 6 -7.97 -0.33 13.67
C VAL A 6 -7.61 0.99 13.03
N TYR A 7 -6.79 1.75 13.70
CA TYR A 7 -6.19 2.99 13.21
C TYR A 7 -4.68 2.88 13.28
N GLY A 8 -3.99 3.49 12.34
CA GLY A 8 -2.55 3.41 12.41
C GLY A 8 -1.81 4.27 11.42
N VAL A 9 -0.51 4.11 11.46
CA VAL A 9 0.44 4.78 10.57
C VAL A 9 1.47 3.77 10.09
N LEU A 10 1.75 3.78 8.79
CA LEU A 10 2.81 2.96 8.20
C LEU A 10 3.89 3.87 7.61
N GLY A 11 5.14 3.60 7.95
CA GLY A 11 6.30 4.35 7.52
C GLY A 11 7.10 3.62 6.45
N ILE A 12 7.53 4.35 5.41
CA ILE A 12 8.40 3.88 4.33
C ILE A 12 9.59 4.81 4.22
N SER A 13 10.79 4.27 4.34
CA SER A 13 12.02 4.97 3.96
C SER A 13 12.33 4.75 2.47
N SER A 14 12.96 5.74 1.85
CA SER A 14 13.41 5.69 0.45
C SER A 14 14.78 6.37 0.36
N ILE A 15 15.84 5.59 0.24
CA ILE A 15 17.22 6.06 0.19
C ILE A 15 17.79 5.80 -1.22
N MET A 16 18.22 6.85 -1.92
CA MET A 16 18.69 6.77 -3.31
C MET A 16 17.74 5.98 -4.21
N ALA A 17 16.42 6.14 -3.98
CA ALA A 17 15.34 5.41 -4.64
C ALA A 17 14.17 6.34 -4.95
N ASN A 18 13.19 5.88 -5.74
CA ASN A 18 12.00 6.66 -6.04
C ASN A 18 10.75 5.88 -5.63
N TRP A 19 10.19 6.23 -4.47
CA TRP A 19 9.02 5.55 -3.95
C TRP A 19 7.77 5.76 -4.79
N ASN A 20 7.53 7.00 -5.26
CA ASN A 20 6.38 7.30 -6.11
C ASN A 20 6.72 8.42 -7.11
N ALA A 21 7.05 8.05 -8.31
CA ALA A 21 7.31 9.00 -9.39
C ALA A 21 6.01 9.62 -9.95
N ASP A 22 6.12 10.85 -10.41
CA ASP A 22 5.15 11.50 -11.29
C ASP A 22 5.38 11.10 -12.76
N PHE A 23 4.68 11.75 -13.70
CA PHE A 23 4.82 11.47 -15.14
C PHE A 23 6.15 11.93 -15.74
N THR A 24 6.87 12.81 -15.06
CA THR A 24 8.20 13.29 -15.50
C THR A 24 9.33 12.46 -14.91
N GLY A 25 9.01 11.56 -13.98
CA GLY A 25 9.96 10.69 -13.28
C GLY A 25 10.45 11.24 -11.94
N TYR A 26 10.09 12.48 -11.60
CA TYR A 26 10.43 13.06 -10.30
C TYR A 26 9.59 12.46 -9.16
N PRO A 27 10.10 12.47 -7.92
CA PRO A 27 9.28 12.17 -6.75
C PRO A 27 8.02 13.04 -6.75
N LYS A 28 6.87 12.39 -6.56
CA LYS A 28 5.57 13.05 -6.63
C LYS A 28 5.43 14.08 -5.53
N SER A 29 5.04 15.31 -5.89
CA SER A 29 4.91 16.43 -4.96
C SER A 29 3.57 17.14 -5.07
N THR A 30 3.19 17.85 -4.02
CA THR A 30 2.07 18.80 -4.01
C THR A 30 2.44 20.07 -4.78
N SER A 31 1.46 20.95 -5.00
CA SER A 31 1.71 22.29 -5.58
C SER A 31 2.66 23.16 -4.74
N GLU A 32 2.79 22.86 -3.46
CA GLU A 32 3.71 23.53 -2.53
C GLU A 32 5.11 22.87 -2.50
N GLY A 33 5.36 21.87 -3.34
CA GLY A 33 6.64 21.15 -3.40
C GLY A 33 6.83 20.06 -2.34
N LYS A 34 5.86 19.80 -1.48
CA LYS A 34 5.96 18.72 -0.47
C LYS A 34 5.88 17.37 -1.15
N ILE A 35 6.90 16.54 -0.99
CA ILE A 35 6.97 15.20 -1.55
C ILE A 35 5.98 14.28 -0.81
N PHE A 36 5.29 13.41 -1.57
CA PHE A 36 4.39 12.42 -1.00
C PHE A 36 4.33 11.14 -1.83
N GLY A 37 3.97 10.04 -1.17
CA GLY A 37 3.59 8.80 -1.82
C GLY A 37 2.06 8.64 -1.84
N SER A 38 1.48 8.32 -3.01
CA SER A 38 0.06 8.04 -3.10
C SER A 38 -0.30 6.72 -2.38
N ASP A 39 -1.55 6.56 -1.97
CA ASP A 39 -2.09 5.32 -1.45
C ASP A 39 -1.88 4.15 -2.43
N LYS A 40 -1.95 4.42 -3.74
CA LYS A 40 -1.69 3.43 -4.79
C LYS A 40 -0.25 2.94 -4.80
N ALA A 41 0.71 3.81 -4.50
CA ALA A 41 2.12 3.42 -4.41
C ALA A 41 2.35 2.41 -3.29
N PHE A 42 1.65 2.56 -2.15
CA PHE A 42 1.72 1.61 -1.03
C PHE A 42 0.94 0.32 -1.30
N LYS A 43 -0.27 0.42 -1.86
CA LYS A 43 -1.13 -0.75 -2.16
C LYS A 43 -0.54 -1.66 -3.24
N TYR A 44 0.27 -1.14 -4.15
CA TYR A 44 0.79 -1.93 -5.28
C TYR A 44 1.76 -3.03 -4.86
N PRO A 45 2.79 -2.80 -4.02
CA PRO A 45 3.64 -3.86 -3.48
C PRO A 45 2.87 -4.93 -2.72
N MET A 46 1.86 -4.54 -1.92
CA MET A 46 1.01 -5.49 -1.20
C MET A 46 0.27 -6.42 -2.18
N LYS A 47 -0.32 -5.85 -3.23
CA LYS A 47 -0.99 -6.62 -4.28
C LYS A 47 -0.04 -7.55 -5.02
N LYS A 48 1.20 -7.11 -5.27
CA LYS A 48 2.25 -7.95 -5.88
C LYS A 48 2.64 -9.11 -4.98
N MET A 49 2.80 -8.86 -3.69
CA MET A 49 3.12 -9.90 -2.71
C MET A 49 2.00 -10.94 -2.64
N TRP A 50 0.74 -10.54 -2.54
CA TRP A 50 -0.41 -11.44 -2.53
C TRP A 50 -0.52 -12.26 -3.83
N GLU A 51 -0.33 -11.62 -5.00
CA GLU A 51 -0.33 -12.34 -6.28
C GLU A 51 0.77 -13.41 -6.34
N GLN A 52 1.99 -13.11 -5.84
CA GLN A 52 3.11 -14.06 -5.77
C GLN A 52 2.85 -15.21 -4.77
N GLN A 53 2.05 -14.96 -3.74
CA GLN A 53 1.62 -15.96 -2.77
C GLN A 53 0.46 -16.84 -3.27
N GLY A 54 -0.05 -16.55 -4.48
CA GLY A 54 -1.13 -17.32 -5.11
C GLY A 54 -2.53 -16.81 -4.81
N GLU A 55 -2.65 -15.66 -4.12
CA GLU A 55 -3.93 -15.03 -3.85
C GLU A 55 -4.55 -14.41 -5.11
N LYS A 56 -5.88 -14.38 -5.15
CA LYS A 56 -6.61 -13.69 -6.21
C LYS A 56 -6.51 -12.18 -6.03
N VAL A 57 -5.87 -11.49 -6.97
CA VAL A 57 -5.74 -10.04 -7.00
C VAL A 57 -6.36 -9.51 -8.29
N LEU A 58 -7.37 -8.65 -8.18
CA LEU A 58 -8.09 -8.14 -9.35
C LEU A 58 -7.40 -6.92 -9.96
N TYR A 59 -7.14 -5.89 -9.17
CA TYR A 59 -6.62 -4.60 -9.66
C TYR A 59 -5.10 -4.57 -9.72
N ILE A 60 -4.54 -5.43 -10.57
CA ILE A 60 -3.11 -5.46 -10.87
C ILE A 60 -2.90 -5.71 -12.36
N LYS A 61 -1.87 -5.10 -12.94
CA LYS A 61 -1.51 -5.30 -14.34
C LYS A 61 -1.10 -6.74 -14.58
N SER A 62 -1.75 -7.41 -15.52
CA SER A 62 -1.35 -8.71 -16.04
C SER A 62 -1.33 -8.71 -17.57
N LEU A 63 -0.45 -9.49 -18.16
CA LEU A 63 -0.22 -9.53 -19.60
C LEU A 63 -0.80 -10.81 -20.20
N HIS A 64 -1.18 -10.75 -21.48
CA HIS A 64 -1.49 -11.91 -22.31
C HIS A 64 -1.12 -11.63 -23.78
N PHE A 65 -1.00 -12.68 -24.55
CA PHE A 65 -0.91 -12.54 -26.01
C PHE A 65 -2.31 -12.45 -26.60
N GLU A 66 -2.56 -11.39 -27.36
CA GLU A 66 -3.84 -11.22 -28.05
C GLU A 66 -3.97 -12.26 -29.18
N ASN A 67 -5.09 -13.00 -29.20
CA ASN A 67 -5.29 -14.12 -30.13
C ASN A 67 -5.23 -13.71 -31.62
N LYS A 68 -5.62 -12.47 -31.97
CA LYS A 68 -5.71 -12.01 -33.36
C LYS A 68 -4.39 -11.52 -33.89
N THR A 69 -3.62 -10.81 -33.10
CA THR A 69 -2.39 -10.11 -33.53
C THR A 69 -1.12 -10.80 -33.04
N GLY A 70 -1.21 -11.66 -32.02
CA GLY A 70 -0.05 -12.20 -31.30
C GLY A 70 0.69 -11.18 -30.45
N SER A 71 0.17 -9.96 -30.33
CA SER A 71 0.80 -8.88 -29.57
C SER A 71 0.68 -9.11 -28.07
N LEU A 72 1.72 -8.79 -27.33
CA LEU A 72 1.70 -8.81 -25.86
C LEU A 72 1.00 -7.55 -25.33
N VAL A 73 -0.17 -7.70 -24.72
CA VAL A 73 -1.00 -6.58 -24.25
C VAL A 73 -1.41 -6.77 -22.80
N PRO A 74 -1.70 -5.68 -22.03
CA PRO A 74 -2.33 -5.78 -20.73
C PRO A 74 -3.77 -6.27 -20.87
N ARG A 75 -4.21 -7.14 -19.95
CA ARG A 75 -5.63 -7.49 -19.85
C ARG A 75 -6.47 -6.28 -19.48
N SER A 76 -7.67 -6.17 -20.06
CA SER A 76 -8.72 -5.30 -19.57
C SER A 76 -9.23 -5.79 -18.19
N LEU A 77 -10.01 -4.97 -17.50
CA LEU A 77 -10.60 -5.34 -16.20
C LEU A 77 -11.50 -6.57 -16.34
N LYS A 78 -12.31 -6.63 -17.41
CA LYS A 78 -13.13 -7.78 -17.75
C LYS A 78 -12.28 -9.04 -17.93
N GLU A 79 -11.26 -8.99 -18.79
CA GLU A 79 -10.36 -10.13 -19.06
C GLU A 79 -9.59 -10.57 -17.81
N ARG A 80 -9.23 -9.63 -16.93
CA ARG A 80 -8.60 -9.96 -15.65
C ARG A 80 -9.57 -10.70 -14.73
N TYR A 81 -10.82 -10.22 -14.61
CA TYR A 81 -11.87 -10.89 -13.86
C TYR A 81 -12.10 -12.32 -14.36
N GLU A 82 -12.30 -12.49 -15.68
CA GLU A 82 -12.50 -13.79 -16.31
C GLU A 82 -11.34 -14.74 -16.02
N PHE A 83 -10.12 -14.24 -16.11
CA PHE A 83 -8.90 -15.02 -15.89
C PHE A 83 -8.78 -15.53 -14.44
N ILE A 84 -8.93 -14.63 -13.44
CA ILE A 84 -8.69 -15.02 -12.04
C ILE A 84 -9.83 -15.81 -11.42
N PHE A 85 -11.07 -15.67 -11.92
CA PHE A 85 -12.23 -16.40 -11.43
C PHE A 85 -12.60 -17.61 -12.30
N GLY A 86 -11.88 -17.84 -13.40
CA GLY A 86 -12.13 -18.96 -14.31
C GLY A 86 -13.48 -18.85 -15.04
N VAL A 87 -13.97 -17.62 -15.24
CA VAL A 87 -15.21 -17.34 -15.96
C VAL A 87 -14.90 -17.27 -17.45
N LYS A 88 -15.68 -17.98 -18.27
CA LYS A 88 -15.45 -18.05 -19.72
C LYS A 88 -15.77 -16.75 -20.44
N ASP A 89 -16.90 -16.15 -20.12
CA ASP A 89 -17.32 -14.81 -20.54
C ASP A 89 -18.18 -14.18 -19.45
N LEU A 90 -17.84 -13.01 -19.00
CA LEU A 90 -18.58 -12.27 -17.96
C LEU A 90 -20.02 -11.97 -18.40
N LYS A 91 -20.30 -11.87 -19.70
CA LYS A 91 -21.67 -11.71 -20.25
C LYS A 91 -22.60 -12.85 -19.87
N ASP A 92 -22.06 -14.03 -19.61
CA ASP A 92 -22.82 -15.22 -19.23
C ASP A 92 -23.18 -15.24 -17.74
N CYS A 93 -22.52 -14.40 -16.91
CA CYS A 93 -22.85 -14.20 -15.50
C CYS A 93 -24.12 -13.33 -15.39
N LYS A 94 -25.29 -13.98 -15.39
CA LYS A 94 -26.58 -13.29 -15.39
C LYS A 94 -26.98 -12.71 -14.04
N GLU A 95 -26.40 -13.20 -12.95
CA GLU A 95 -26.73 -12.80 -11.59
C GLU A 95 -25.66 -11.87 -11.00
N PRO A 96 -25.97 -10.60 -10.74
CA PRO A 96 -25.03 -9.69 -10.07
C PRO A 96 -24.52 -10.21 -8.72
N LYS A 97 -25.30 -11.03 -8.03
CA LYS A 97 -24.94 -11.68 -6.78
C LYS A 97 -23.70 -12.56 -6.92
N GLU A 98 -23.58 -13.30 -8.01
CA GLU A 98 -22.41 -14.16 -8.29
C GLU A 98 -21.16 -13.30 -8.57
N VAL A 99 -21.34 -12.23 -9.34
CA VAL A 99 -20.24 -11.30 -9.63
C VAL A 99 -19.70 -10.68 -8.34
N ILE A 100 -20.58 -10.21 -7.44
CA ILE A 100 -20.17 -9.63 -6.16
C ILE A 100 -19.47 -10.68 -5.29
N LYS A 101 -19.98 -11.92 -5.22
CA LYS A 101 -19.32 -13.02 -4.49
C LYS A 101 -17.89 -13.26 -4.99
N ASN A 102 -17.70 -13.28 -6.30
CA ASN A 102 -16.38 -13.42 -6.91
C ASN A 102 -15.47 -12.23 -6.55
N LEU A 103 -15.98 -11.01 -6.64
CA LEU A 103 -15.21 -9.82 -6.27
C LEU A 103 -14.68 -9.90 -4.84
N PHE A 104 -15.49 -10.38 -3.88
CA PHE A 104 -15.05 -10.57 -2.49
C PHE A 104 -14.07 -11.74 -2.27
N GLN A 105 -13.86 -12.61 -3.26
CA GLN A 105 -12.77 -13.60 -3.23
C GLN A 105 -11.41 -13.00 -3.59
N ALA A 106 -11.36 -11.82 -4.22
CA ALA A 106 -10.12 -11.14 -4.50
C ALA A 106 -9.66 -10.37 -3.26
N ILE A 107 -8.46 -10.70 -2.76
CA ILE A 107 -7.92 -10.16 -1.51
C ILE A 107 -7.77 -8.63 -1.56
N ASP A 108 -7.41 -8.06 -2.71
CA ASP A 108 -7.28 -6.63 -2.89
C ASP A 108 -8.64 -5.92 -2.91
N VAL A 109 -9.67 -6.54 -3.42
CA VAL A 109 -11.05 -6.05 -3.33
C VAL A 109 -11.56 -6.13 -1.91
N LYS A 110 -11.33 -7.25 -1.23
CA LYS A 110 -11.72 -7.46 0.17
C LYS A 110 -11.01 -6.50 1.14
N ASN A 111 -9.83 -6.01 0.80
CA ASN A 111 -9.13 -4.99 1.58
C ASN A 111 -9.50 -3.57 1.14
N PHE A 112 -9.33 -3.26 -0.14
CA PHE A 112 -9.30 -1.88 -0.64
C PHE A 112 -10.56 -1.45 -1.39
N GLY A 113 -11.49 -2.38 -1.62
CA GLY A 113 -12.70 -2.13 -2.38
C GLY A 113 -12.51 -2.21 -3.89
N ALA A 114 -13.59 -1.90 -4.61
CA ALA A 114 -13.64 -1.99 -6.05
C ALA A 114 -14.62 -0.98 -6.65
N THR A 115 -14.30 -0.50 -7.84
CA THR A 115 -15.27 0.06 -8.79
C THR A 115 -15.26 -0.84 -10.01
N PHE A 116 -16.31 -1.63 -10.19
CA PHE A 116 -16.41 -2.64 -11.25
C PHE A 116 -17.59 -2.33 -12.17
N ALA A 117 -17.28 -1.71 -13.31
CA ALA A 117 -18.26 -1.25 -14.30
C ALA A 117 -18.04 -2.00 -15.63
N GLU A 118 -18.31 -3.32 -15.63
CA GLU A 118 -18.11 -4.21 -16.79
C GLU A 118 -19.39 -4.98 -17.10
N GLU A 119 -19.71 -5.13 -18.40
CA GLU A 119 -20.83 -5.96 -18.90
C GLU A 119 -22.15 -5.72 -18.17
N LYS A 120 -22.58 -4.46 -18.05
CA LYS A 120 -23.79 -3.99 -17.34
C LYS A 120 -23.77 -4.12 -15.81
N ASN A 121 -22.70 -4.64 -15.23
CA ASN A 121 -22.50 -4.53 -13.79
C ASN A 121 -22.01 -3.12 -13.47
N ASN A 122 -22.59 -2.51 -12.44
CA ASN A 122 -22.15 -1.23 -11.90
C ASN A 122 -22.03 -1.39 -10.38
N ILE A 123 -20.91 -1.96 -9.95
CA ILE A 123 -20.68 -2.36 -8.57
C ILE A 123 -19.60 -1.44 -7.99
N SER A 124 -19.92 -0.80 -6.87
CA SER A 124 -18.97 -0.01 -6.09
C SER A 124 -18.89 -0.58 -4.67
N ILE A 125 -17.70 -1.03 -4.27
CA ILE A 125 -17.43 -1.58 -2.95
C ILE A 125 -16.43 -0.65 -2.26
N THR A 126 -16.83 -0.05 -1.14
CA THR A 126 -15.89 0.66 -0.26
C THR A 126 -15.13 -0.35 0.56
N GLY A 127 -13.81 -0.40 0.40
CA GLY A 127 -12.95 -1.35 1.11
C GLY A 127 -12.91 -1.14 2.62
N ALA A 128 -12.73 -2.21 3.38
CA ALA A 128 -12.57 -2.13 4.82
C ALA A 128 -11.30 -1.36 5.23
N VAL A 129 -10.25 -1.45 4.42
CA VAL A 129 -8.97 -0.75 4.64
C VAL A 129 -8.90 0.50 3.79
N GLN A 130 -8.70 1.65 4.42
CA GLN A 130 -8.51 2.94 3.75
C GLN A 130 -7.15 3.52 4.11
N PHE A 131 -6.45 4.05 3.10
CA PHE A 131 -5.17 4.75 3.25
C PHE A 131 -5.32 6.21 2.86
N GLY A 132 -4.69 7.10 3.64
CA GLY A 132 -4.39 8.45 3.19
C GLY A 132 -3.13 8.51 2.33
N GLN A 133 -2.71 9.72 1.96
CA GLN A 133 -1.42 9.96 1.29
C GLN A 133 -0.29 9.87 2.32
N GLY A 134 0.82 9.24 1.94
CA GLY A 134 2.03 9.21 2.75
C GLY A 134 2.84 10.47 2.53
N MET A 135 2.77 11.41 3.46
CA MET A 135 3.59 12.62 3.37
C MET A 135 5.02 12.31 3.77
N ASN A 136 5.98 12.91 3.08
CA ASN A 136 7.38 12.88 3.49
C ASN A 136 7.59 13.80 4.70
N TYR A 137 8.23 13.28 5.75
CA TYR A 137 8.52 14.00 7.01
C TYR A 137 9.98 14.41 7.14
N TYR A 138 10.84 14.02 6.18
CA TYR A 138 12.21 14.50 6.09
C TYR A 138 12.26 15.73 5.18
N GLU A 139 12.42 16.90 5.79
CA GLU A 139 12.30 18.20 5.08
C GLU A 139 13.47 18.46 4.12
N GLU A 140 14.67 17.88 4.38
CA GLU A 140 15.87 18.04 3.58
C GLU A 140 15.91 17.14 2.34
N SER A 141 14.82 16.42 2.03
CA SER A 141 14.72 15.50 0.89
C SER A 141 14.90 16.23 -0.44
N GLU A 142 15.86 15.79 -1.26
CA GLU A 142 16.13 16.33 -2.58
C GLU A 142 16.00 15.28 -3.69
N ALA A 143 15.56 15.71 -4.86
CA ALA A 143 15.58 14.88 -6.05
C ALA A 143 16.94 14.91 -6.72
N GLN A 144 17.51 13.73 -6.97
CA GLN A 144 18.81 13.55 -7.62
C GLN A 144 18.63 13.01 -9.05
N GLU A 145 19.13 13.74 -10.05
CA GLU A 145 19.17 13.27 -11.43
C GLU A 145 20.47 12.54 -11.72
N GLN A 146 20.36 11.33 -12.26
CA GLN A 146 21.50 10.51 -12.64
C GLN A 146 21.43 10.23 -14.15
N GLN A 147 22.46 10.59 -14.88
CA GLN A 147 22.59 10.25 -16.30
C GLN A 147 22.99 8.79 -16.46
N ILE A 148 22.30 8.06 -17.33
CA ILE A 148 22.55 6.66 -17.63
C ILE A 148 22.93 6.55 -19.11
N LEU A 149 24.05 5.91 -19.38
CA LEU A 149 24.47 5.54 -20.72
C LEU A 149 23.87 4.19 -21.12
N SER A 150 23.09 4.17 -22.21
CA SER A 150 22.68 2.91 -22.83
C SER A 150 23.81 2.39 -23.74
N PRO A 151 24.12 1.09 -23.73
CA PRO A 151 25.12 0.51 -24.64
C PRO A 151 24.61 0.41 -26.10
N PHE A 152 23.35 0.75 -26.35
CA PHE A 152 22.74 0.64 -27.65
C PHE A 152 22.65 2.01 -28.36
N ARG A 153 22.92 2.04 -29.64
CA ARG A 153 22.66 3.22 -30.51
C ARG A 153 21.15 3.35 -30.77
N ASP A 154 20.68 4.56 -31.02
CA ASP A 154 19.32 4.78 -31.52
C ASP A 154 19.24 4.33 -33.00
N SER A 155 18.47 3.29 -33.30
CA SER A 155 18.28 2.75 -34.63
C SER A 155 17.44 3.66 -35.54
N LYS A 156 16.79 4.69 -35.00
CA LYS A 156 15.97 5.65 -35.77
C LYS A 156 16.77 6.81 -36.29
N VAL A 157 18.01 6.97 -35.86
CA VAL A 157 18.92 8.02 -36.33
C VAL A 157 19.98 7.40 -37.25
N GLU A 158 19.98 7.78 -38.51
CA GLU A 158 20.75 7.12 -39.60
C GLU A 158 22.28 7.14 -39.38
N ASP A 159 22.84 8.07 -38.65
CA ASP A 159 24.27 8.19 -38.33
C ASP A 159 24.57 8.13 -36.80
N ALA A 160 23.70 7.56 -36.00
CA ALA A 160 23.91 7.46 -34.54
C ALA A 160 25.12 6.54 -34.25
N LYS A 161 26.28 7.14 -34.01
CA LYS A 161 27.51 6.46 -33.59
C LYS A 161 27.64 6.29 -32.08
N ASN A 162 26.80 6.98 -31.30
CA ASN A 162 26.90 7.05 -29.86
C ASN A 162 25.77 6.35 -29.15
N SER A 163 26.02 5.90 -27.91
CA SER A 163 25.03 5.36 -27.00
C SER A 163 23.94 6.40 -26.70
N THR A 164 22.70 5.93 -26.52
CA THR A 164 21.60 6.80 -26.07
C THR A 164 21.76 7.15 -24.59
N LEU A 165 21.41 8.39 -24.24
CA LEU A 165 21.38 8.86 -22.84
C LEU A 165 19.98 8.63 -22.25
N GLY A 166 19.94 8.10 -21.04
CA GLY A 166 18.74 8.05 -20.20
C GLY A 166 18.94 8.84 -18.92
N THR A 167 17.86 9.18 -18.25
CA THR A 167 17.89 9.82 -16.93
C THR A 167 17.17 8.95 -15.93
N LYS A 168 17.80 8.70 -14.76
CA LYS A 168 17.18 8.11 -13.59
C LYS A 168 17.03 9.22 -12.54
N ILE A 169 15.84 9.36 -11.96
CA ILE A 169 15.57 10.34 -10.91
C ILE A 169 15.18 9.59 -9.64
N VAL A 170 15.83 9.94 -8.54
CA VAL A 170 15.62 9.33 -7.22
C VAL A 170 15.49 10.42 -6.17
N SER A 171 14.88 10.12 -5.02
CA SER A 171 15.09 10.90 -3.81
C SER A 171 16.42 10.48 -3.21
N ASP A 172 17.23 11.41 -2.76
CA ASP A 172 18.40 11.11 -1.94
C ASP A 172 17.98 10.40 -0.65
N GLU A 173 17.03 10.98 0.08
CA GLU A 173 16.41 10.40 1.25
C GLU A 173 14.98 10.95 1.41
N ALA A 174 14.03 10.08 1.77
CA ALA A 174 12.67 10.48 2.10
C ALA A 174 12.04 9.46 3.07
N HIS A 175 11.17 9.94 3.97
CA HIS A 175 10.47 9.13 4.97
C HIS A 175 8.98 9.44 4.94
N TYR A 176 8.21 8.50 4.36
CA TYR A 176 6.79 8.66 4.08
C TYR A 176 5.94 8.03 5.17
N PHE A 177 5.03 8.78 5.78
CA PHE A 177 4.11 8.28 6.80
C PHE A 177 2.67 8.27 6.27
N TYR A 178 2.10 7.08 6.15
CA TYR A 178 0.76 6.81 5.62
C TYR A 178 -0.22 6.57 6.75
N PRO A 179 -1.26 7.41 6.93
CA PRO A 179 -2.35 7.06 7.82
C PRO A 179 -3.20 5.96 7.18
N PHE A 180 -3.71 5.05 8.01
CA PHE A 180 -4.69 4.08 7.59
C PHE A 180 -5.76 3.83 8.64
N SER A 181 -6.90 3.31 8.19
CA SER A 181 -7.93 2.76 9.07
C SER A 181 -8.50 1.46 8.52
N VAL A 182 -8.94 0.58 9.43
CA VAL A 182 -9.69 -0.63 9.11
C VAL A 182 -11.07 -0.52 9.73
N ASN A 183 -12.12 -0.54 8.88
CA ASN A 183 -13.52 -0.50 9.30
C ASN A 183 -14.25 -1.74 8.79
N PRO A 184 -14.39 -2.80 9.59
CA PRO A 184 -15.09 -4.02 9.18
C PRO A 184 -16.59 -3.79 8.90
N LEU A 185 -17.20 -2.78 9.51
CA LEU A 185 -18.62 -2.46 9.31
C LEU A 185 -18.93 -1.95 7.89
N ALA A 186 -17.92 -1.61 7.08
CA ALA A 186 -18.10 -1.29 5.65
C ALA A 186 -18.80 -2.42 4.87
N TYR A 187 -18.74 -3.66 5.36
CA TYR A 187 -19.32 -4.82 4.68
C TYR A 187 -20.62 -5.35 5.30
N LYS A 188 -21.20 -4.64 6.28
CA LYS A 188 -22.42 -5.09 6.98
C LYS A 188 -23.55 -5.42 6.01
N GLU A 189 -23.87 -4.53 5.08
CA GLU A 189 -24.91 -4.74 4.08
C GLU A 189 -24.62 -5.96 3.18
N TYR A 190 -23.37 -6.13 2.74
CA TYR A 190 -22.98 -7.27 1.90
C TYR A 190 -23.05 -8.60 2.63
N VAL A 191 -22.83 -8.62 3.95
CA VAL A 191 -23.03 -9.80 4.80
C VAL A 191 -24.53 -10.13 4.90
N GLU A 192 -25.38 -9.13 5.11
CA GLU A 192 -26.84 -9.30 5.14
C GLU A 192 -27.39 -9.81 3.81
N LEU A 193 -26.81 -9.38 2.69
CA LEU A 193 -27.14 -9.88 1.32
C LEU A 193 -26.59 -11.31 1.06
N GLY A 194 -25.77 -11.86 1.95
CA GLY A 194 -25.18 -13.18 1.83
C GLY A 194 -24.20 -13.33 0.66
N VAL A 195 -23.42 -12.30 0.37
CA VAL A 195 -22.40 -12.30 -0.69
C VAL A 195 -20.95 -12.37 -0.14
N THR A 196 -20.75 -12.13 1.13
CA THR A 196 -19.48 -12.24 1.83
C THR A 196 -19.71 -12.51 3.33
N GLU A 197 -18.71 -13.03 4.02
CA GLU A 197 -18.64 -13.11 5.48
C GLU A 197 -18.15 -11.79 6.15
N GLY A 198 -17.81 -10.81 5.31
CA GLY A 198 -17.26 -9.53 5.74
C GLY A 198 -15.72 -9.57 5.90
N CYS A 199 -15.20 -8.54 6.55
CA CYS A 199 -13.79 -8.49 6.94
C CYS A 199 -13.60 -9.33 8.21
N THR A 200 -12.73 -10.35 8.16
CA THR A 200 -12.45 -11.28 9.27
C THR A 200 -11.17 -10.89 10.01
N GLU A 201 -10.93 -11.50 11.16
CA GLU A 201 -9.64 -11.37 11.88
C GLU A 201 -8.48 -11.88 11.01
N GLU A 202 -8.70 -12.95 10.25
CA GLU A 202 -7.70 -13.51 9.34
C GLU A 202 -7.35 -12.52 8.22
N ASP A 203 -8.34 -11.85 7.62
CA ASP A 203 -8.13 -10.81 6.61
C ASP A 203 -7.29 -9.66 7.18
N TYR A 204 -7.60 -9.25 8.42
CA TYR A 204 -6.84 -8.21 9.10
C TYR A 204 -5.39 -8.64 9.38
N GLU A 205 -5.17 -9.85 9.86
CA GLU A 205 -3.82 -10.37 10.12
C GLU A 205 -2.99 -10.49 8.82
N ILE A 206 -3.61 -10.92 7.72
CA ILE A 206 -2.95 -10.95 6.41
C ILE A 206 -2.59 -9.53 5.96
N PHE A 207 -3.53 -8.58 6.06
CA PHE A 207 -3.28 -7.16 5.78
C PHE A 207 -2.11 -6.63 6.61
N LYS A 208 -2.15 -6.82 7.92
CA LYS A 208 -1.15 -6.33 8.86
C LYS A 208 0.24 -6.87 8.53
N LYS A 209 0.38 -8.19 8.42
CA LYS A 209 1.66 -8.84 8.08
C LYS A 209 2.21 -8.36 6.75
N THR A 210 1.37 -8.27 5.73
CA THR A 210 1.79 -7.81 4.40
C THR A 210 2.20 -6.34 4.42
N SER A 211 1.44 -5.47 5.08
CA SER A 211 1.71 -4.03 5.13
C SER A 211 3.06 -3.69 5.78
N LEU A 212 3.56 -4.55 6.66
CA LEU A 212 4.82 -4.38 7.37
C LEU A 212 6.07 -4.74 6.55
N VAL A 213 5.92 -5.46 5.42
CA VAL A 213 7.07 -5.97 4.65
C VAL A 213 6.95 -5.79 3.14
N ALA A 214 5.78 -5.39 2.64
CA ALA A 214 5.52 -5.38 1.20
C ALA A 214 6.39 -4.41 0.40
N ALA A 215 6.70 -3.23 0.96
CA ALA A 215 7.56 -2.26 0.29
C ALA A 215 9.00 -2.81 0.16
N THR A 216 9.53 -3.36 1.24
CA THR A 216 10.86 -4.01 1.27
C THR A 216 10.94 -5.20 0.32
N SER A 217 9.85 -5.98 0.17
CA SER A 217 9.81 -7.15 -0.72
C SER A 217 9.76 -6.78 -2.22
N TYR A 218 9.42 -5.54 -2.54
CA TYR A 218 9.18 -5.11 -3.92
C TYR A 218 10.46 -4.60 -4.59
N ALA A 219 11.32 -5.53 -4.99
CA ALA A 219 12.59 -5.25 -5.63
C ALA A 219 12.42 -4.87 -7.12
N THR A 220 12.64 -3.61 -7.43
CA THR A 220 12.80 -3.08 -8.81
C THR A 220 13.91 -2.04 -8.83
N ASN A 221 14.45 -1.73 -10.00
CA ASN A 221 15.52 -0.72 -10.10
C ASN A 221 15.17 0.63 -9.46
N ALA A 222 13.89 1.04 -9.50
CA ALA A 222 13.44 2.30 -8.91
C ALA A 222 13.12 2.18 -7.41
N LYS A 223 12.88 0.96 -6.90
CA LYS A 223 12.44 0.71 -5.53
C LYS A 223 13.51 0.09 -4.64
N GLU A 224 14.62 -0.36 -5.21
CA GLU A 224 15.78 -0.79 -4.44
C GLU A 224 16.29 0.38 -3.62
N GLY A 225 16.23 0.27 -2.30
CA GLY A 225 16.43 1.37 -1.35
C GLY A 225 15.11 1.91 -0.75
N CYS A 226 13.95 1.35 -1.13
CA CYS A 226 12.68 1.60 -0.41
C CYS A 226 12.39 0.46 0.55
N GLU A 227 12.18 0.78 1.83
CA GLU A 227 11.95 -0.22 2.88
C GLU A 227 10.79 0.17 3.79
N ASN A 228 10.13 -0.83 4.34
CA ASN A 228 9.22 -0.62 5.47
C ASN A 228 10.05 -0.22 6.70
N GLU A 229 9.73 0.91 7.31
CA GLU A 229 10.49 1.50 8.41
C GLU A 229 9.74 1.48 9.73
N PHE A 230 8.42 1.70 9.67
CA PHE A 230 7.60 1.91 10.84
C PHE A 230 6.18 1.36 10.65
N GLY A 231 5.57 0.88 11.74
CA GLY A 231 4.16 0.52 11.80
C GLY A 231 3.58 0.81 13.18
N LEU A 232 2.53 1.62 13.25
CA LEU A 232 1.71 1.82 14.43
C LEU A 232 0.33 1.21 14.17
N PHE A 233 -0.13 0.34 15.05
CA PHE A 233 -1.46 -0.27 15.01
C PHE A 233 -2.17 -0.04 16.35
N VAL A 234 -3.32 0.62 16.31
CA VAL A 234 -4.20 0.87 17.45
C VAL A 234 -5.51 0.14 17.20
N GLU A 235 -5.72 -0.99 17.88
CA GLU A 235 -6.94 -1.78 17.83
C GLU A 235 -7.92 -1.21 18.85
N THR A 236 -9.17 -1.01 18.44
CA THR A 236 -10.18 -0.30 19.25
C THR A 236 -11.54 -1.00 19.18
N ALA A 237 -12.40 -0.68 20.11
CA ALA A 237 -13.83 -1.02 20.04
C ALA A 237 -14.44 -0.52 18.70
N PRO A 238 -15.50 -1.17 18.18
CA PRO A 238 -16.08 -0.85 16.87
C PRO A 238 -16.72 0.54 16.78
N ASP A 239 -17.07 1.14 17.89
CA ASP A 239 -17.65 2.49 18.02
C ASP A 239 -16.63 3.55 18.47
N CYS A 240 -15.35 3.22 18.55
CA CYS A 240 -14.26 4.15 18.81
C CYS A 240 -13.83 4.85 17.52
N TYR A 241 -13.64 6.18 17.58
CA TYR A 241 -13.24 7.00 16.43
C TYR A 241 -12.00 7.81 16.77
N LEU A 242 -10.85 7.43 16.20
CA LEU A 242 -9.59 8.17 16.34
C LEU A 242 -9.37 9.10 15.14
N PRO A 243 -8.72 10.26 15.35
CA PRO A 243 -8.31 11.14 14.27
C PRO A 243 -7.17 10.53 13.45
N ASN A 244 -6.73 11.25 12.42
CA ASN A 244 -5.52 10.90 11.69
C ASN A 244 -4.29 11.00 12.60
N LEU A 245 -3.68 9.85 12.93
CA LEU A 245 -2.57 9.76 13.87
C LEU A 245 -1.24 10.29 13.32
N THR A 246 -1.11 10.52 12.01
CA THR A 246 0.14 11.08 11.44
C THR A 246 0.45 12.46 11.98
N SER A 247 -0.57 13.25 12.37
CA SER A 247 -0.34 14.56 13.00
C SER A 247 0.40 14.50 14.34
N MET A 248 0.42 13.31 14.96
CA MET A 248 1.05 13.03 16.25
C MET A 248 2.38 12.26 16.09
N ILE A 249 2.83 12.07 14.84
CA ILE A 249 4.14 11.50 14.53
C ILE A 249 5.13 12.65 14.30
N ARG A 250 6.39 12.44 14.71
CA ARG A 250 7.54 13.29 14.35
C ARG A 250 8.64 12.37 13.86
N PHE A 251 9.40 12.85 12.91
CA PHE A 251 10.59 12.19 12.38
C PHE A 251 11.78 13.13 12.55
N GLU A 252 12.87 12.62 13.11
CA GLU A 252 14.14 13.33 13.26
C GLU A 252 15.27 12.41 12.78
N LYS A 253 16.14 12.92 11.92
CA LYS A 253 17.35 12.22 11.52
C LYS A 253 18.44 12.51 12.56
N GLU A 254 18.99 11.45 13.15
CA GLU A 254 20.13 11.54 14.07
C GLU A 254 21.34 10.79 13.47
N GLU A 255 22.54 11.02 14.03
CA GLU A 255 23.79 10.45 13.48
C GLU A 255 23.81 8.91 13.47
N ASP A 256 23.34 8.28 14.55
CA ASP A 256 23.39 6.82 14.71
C ASP A 256 22.13 6.11 14.19
N LYS A 257 20.95 6.66 14.47
CA LYS A 257 19.65 6.07 14.12
C LYS A 257 18.63 7.16 13.86
N ASN A 258 17.70 6.90 12.96
CA ASN A 258 16.52 7.74 12.83
C ASN A 258 15.66 7.67 14.10
N LYS A 259 15.06 8.78 14.49
CA LYS A 259 14.15 8.85 15.63
C LYS A 259 12.73 9.10 15.17
N ILE A 260 11.79 8.26 15.61
CA ILE A 260 10.36 8.43 15.37
C ILE A 260 9.67 8.62 16.70
N SER A 261 9.06 9.80 16.89
CA SER A 261 8.29 10.10 18.09
C SER A 261 6.80 9.90 17.82
N VAL A 262 6.13 9.15 18.70
CA VAL A 262 4.71 8.81 18.63
C VAL A 262 4.01 9.43 19.83
N LEU A 263 3.41 10.60 19.65
CA LEU A 263 2.92 11.47 20.73
C LEU A 263 1.39 11.50 20.82
N CYS A 264 0.78 10.33 20.82
CA CYS A 264 -0.70 10.19 20.93
C CYS A 264 -1.16 9.56 22.27
N GLY A 265 -0.26 9.38 23.23
CA GLY A 265 -0.56 8.74 24.50
C GLY A 265 -1.64 9.45 25.31
N SER A 266 -1.63 10.79 25.36
CA SER A 266 -2.69 11.54 26.04
C SER A 266 -4.07 11.26 25.47
N LEU A 267 -4.21 11.28 24.13
CA LEU A 267 -5.45 10.96 23.43
C LEU A 267 -5.92 9.52 23.74
N LEU A 268 -4.99 8.55 23.59
CA LEU A 268 -5.33 7.13 23.80
C LEU A 268 -5.69 6.86 25.26
N ASN A 269 -5.07 7.56 26.21
CA ASN A 269 -5.38 7.43 27.63
C ASN A 269 -6.78 7.98 27.97
N GLU A 270 -7.20 9.09 27.36
CA GLU A 270 -8.58 9.61 27.50
C GLU A 270 -9.63 8.62 26.98
N MET A 271 -9.26 7.77 26.04
CA MET A 271 -10.12 6.76 25.39
C MET A 271 -9.81 5.33 25.81
N LYS A 272 -9.05 5.11 26.88
CA LYS A 272 -8.50 3.81 27.29
C LYS A 272 -9.51 2.68 27.39
N GLU A 273 -10.76 2.97 27.76
CA GLU A 273 -11.85 1.97 27.86
C GLU A 273 -12.25 1.41 26.49
N GLN A 274 -11.89 2.10 25.39
CA GLN A 274 -12.18 1.70 24.01
C GLN A 274 -10.92 1.24 23.24
N ILE A 275 -9.73 1.37 23.86
CA ILE A 275 -8.46 0.90 23.24
C ILE A 275 -8.20 -0.53 23.69
N GLU A 276 -8.09 -1.45 22.74
CA GLU A 276 -7.86 -2.87 23.05
C GLU A 276 -6.36 -3.21 23.02
N LYS A 277 -5.62 -2.62 22.08
CA LYS A 277 -4.22 -2.95 21.88
C LYS A 277 -3.48 -1.85 21.11
N VAL A 278 -2.23 -1.61 21.49
CA VAL A 278 -1.32 -0.73 20.76
C VAL A 278 -0.03 -1.46 20.48
N GLU A 279 0.38 -1.46 19.22
CA GLU A 279 1.60 -2.12 18.75
C GLU A 279 2.42 -1.18 17.87
N ILE A 280 3.72 -1.16 18.11
CA ILE A 280 4.70 -0.44 17.29
C ILE A 280 5.69 -1.44 16.69
N TYR A 281 5.86 -1.36 15.39
CA TYR A 281 6.77 -2.16 14.59
C TYR A 281 7.88 -1.28 14.02
N TYR A 282 9.13 -1.64 14.23
CA TYR A 282 10.29 -0.89 13.74
C TYR A 282 11.53 -1.77 13.66
N ASN A 283 12.60 -1.28 13.06
CA ASN A 283 13.90 -1.94 13.11
C ASN A 283 14.78 -1.27 14.17
N PRO A 284 15.03 -1.91 15.34
CA PRO A 284 15.81 -1.29 16.41
C PRO A 284 17.28 -1.07 16.06
N SER A 285 17.78 -1.62 14.95
CA SER A 285 19.13 -1.38 14.46
C SER A 285 19.28 -0.04 13.76
N THR A 286 18.22 0.50 13.17
CA THR A 286 18.23 1.73 12.36
C THR A 286 17.35 2.84 12.91
N THR A 287 16.42 2.50 13.81
CA THR A 287 15.38 3.41 14.29
C THR A 287 15.25 3.36 15.81
N ALA A 288 15.16 4.50 16.45
CA ALA A 288 14.78 4.68 17.84
C ALA A 288 13.32 5.14 17.92
N ILE A 289 12.57 4.62 18.88
CA ILE A 289 11.18 5.02 19.14
C ILE A 289 11.10 5.79 20.45
N GLU A 290 10.49 6.97 20.40
CA GLU A 290 10.06 7.73 21.58
C GLU A 290 8.52 7.77 21.61
N THR A 291 7.90 7.47 22.75
CA THR A 291 6.45 7.53 22.86
C THR A 291 5.98 7.83 24.27
N ASP A 292 4.82 8.49 24.37
CA ASP A 292 4.08 8.78 25.59
C ASP A 292 2.93 7.76 25.82
N ILE A 293 2.85 6.67 25.02
CA ILE A 293 1.80 5.66 25.12
C ILE A 293 2.16 4.64 26.19
N GLU A 294 1.29 4.45 27.17
CA GLU A 294 1.42 3.41 28.20
C GLU A 294 0.99 2.03 27.65
N GLY A 295 1.72 0.97 28.01
CA GLY A 295 1.36 -0.41 27.69
C GLY A 295 1.52 -0.80 26.21
N VAL A 296 2.23 0.01 25.42
CA VAL A 296 2.54 -0.32 24.04
C VAL A 296 3.44 -1.56 23.94
N LYS A 297 3.20 -2.41 22.94
CA LYS A 297 4.06 -3.54 22.60
C LYS A 297 4.93 -3.22 21.41
N TYR A 298 6.20 -3.61 21.49
CA TYR A 298 7.17 -3.34 20.45
C TYR A 298 7.57 -4.62 19.72
N TYR A 299 7.63 -4.54 18.39
CA TYR A 299 8.00 -5.66 17.54
C TYR A 299 9.03 -5.23 16.49
N HIS A 300 9.91 -6.13 16.16
CA HIS A 300 10.81 -5.96 15.03
C HIS A 300 10.02 -6.07 13.72
N ILE A 301 10.07 -5.03 12.87
CA ILE A 301 9.21 -4.91 11.69
C ILE A 301 9.33 -6.09 10.71
N PHE A 302 10.52 -6.63 10.50
CA PHE A 302 10.75 -7.73 9.54
C PHE A 302 10.53 -9.12 10.15
N THR A 303 10.94 -9.34 11.38
CA THR A 303 10.80 -10.66 12.03
C THR A 303 9.46 -10.83 12.73
N GLN A 304 8.76 -9.72 13.00
CA GLN A 304 7.51 -9.64 13.74
C GLN A 304 7.58 -10.27 15.15
N LYS A 305 8.79 -10.37 15.70
CA LYS A 305 9.04 -10.82 17.08
C LYS A 305 9.11 -9.62 18.01
N GLU A 306 8.68 -9.81 19.23
CA GLU A 306 8.77 -8.81 20.30
C GLU A 306 10.26 -8.43 20.56
N VAL A 307 10.52 -7.13 20.77
CA VAL A 307 11.86 -6.54 21.01
C VAL A 307 11.91 -5.82 22.35
#